data_d71106d3238141d1dc2b16dcb27a69cc
#
_entry.id   d71106d3238141d1dc2b16dcb27a69cc
#
_cell.length_a   1.000
_cell.length_b   1.000
_cell.length_c   1.000
_cell.angle_alpha   90.00
_cell.angle_beta   90.00
_cell.angle_gamma   90.00
#
_symmetry.space_group_name_H-M   'P 1'
#
loop_
_entity.id
_entity.type
_entity.pdbx_description
1 polymer ?
#
loop_
_entity_poly.entity_id
_entity_poly.type
_entity_poly.pdbx_seq_one_letter_code
_entity_poly.pdbx_strand_id
1 'polypeptide(L)'
;ILWVQIPGLYIGYSLGTCGVVLRPFLARSKIDEEVHQRALQAFFSRDLHATKDRTGILVMASLLEHRAEILADTGINAKVPLDTWQGILNDMTGKIKSGDLTEGICTAVRECGEVLAKDFPGTHDNPNEISNKIIIED
;
A
#
# COMPACT_ATOMS: atom_id res chain seq x y z
N ILE A 1 -22.01 3.19 51.62
CA ILE A 1 -20.73 2.67 51.07
C ILE A 1 -21.01 1.84 49.82
N LEU A 2 -22.01 0.99 49.77
CA LEU A 2 -22.35 0.19 48.57
C LEU A 2 -22.82 1.02 47.37
N TRP A 3 -23.42 2.18 47.59
CA TRP A 3 -23.94 3.05 46.52
C TRP A 3 -22.84 3.79 45.72
N VAL A 4 -21.65 3.92 46.25
CA VAL A 4 -20.53 4.56 45.58
C VAL A 4 -19.72 3.59 44.72
N GLN A 5 -19.77 2.30 45.08
CA GLN A 5 -19.02 1.26 44.35
C GLN A 5 -19.65 0.92 43.00
N ILE A 6 -20.96 0.97 42.83
CA ILE A 6 -21.68 0.66 41.60
C ILE A 6 -21.33 1.64 40.48
N PRO A 7 -21.38 2.99 40.67
CA PRO A 7 -20.95 3.93 39.62
C PRO A 7 -19.45 3.83 39.29
N GLY A 8 -18.60 3.57 40.30
CA GLY A 8 -17.17 3.36 40.05
C GLY A 8 -16.84 2.14 39.17
N LEU A 9 -17.58 1.05 39.39
CA LEU A 9 -17.45 -0.18 38.61
C LEU A 9 -18.00 -0.01 37.19
N TYR A 10 -19.05 0.76 37.01
CA TYR A 10 -19.61 1.10 35.70
C TYR A 10 -18.67 2.02 34.87
N ILE A 11 -18.08 3.01 35.51
CA ILE A 11 -17.11 3.90 34.87
C ILE A 11 -15.84 3.14 34.50
N GLY A 12 -15.34 2.27 35.37
CA GLY A 12 -14.18 1.41 35.09
C GLY A 12 -14.44 0.44 33.93
N TYR A 13 -15.62 -0.16 33.87
CA TYR A 13 -16.05 -1.02 32.78
C TYR A 13 -16.19 -0.24 31.45
N SER A 14 -16.79 0.94 31.49
CA SER A 14 -16.96 1.81 30.33
C SER A 14 -15.61 2.29 29.74
N LEU A 15 -14.67 2.66 30.58
CA LEU A 15 -13.32 3.04 30.17
C LEU A 15 -12.51 1.85 29.61
N GLY A 16 -12.69 0.67 30.19
CA GLY A 16 -12.07 -0.58 29.71
C GLY A 16 -12.58 -1.01 28.34
N THR A 17 -13.89 -0.92 28.11
CA THR A 17 -14.49 -1.26 26.82
C THR A 17 -14.16 -0.27 25.71
N CYS A 18 -14.02 1.01 26.03
CA CYS A 18 -13.60 2.03 25.07
C CYS A 18 -12.15 1.76 24.55
N GLY A 19 -11.26 1.33 25.44
CA GLY A 19 -9.90 0.93 25.06
C GLY A 19 -9.85 -0.33 24.18
N VAL A 20 -10.74 -1.29 24.41
CA VAL A 20 -10.84 -2.54 23.61
C VAL A 20 -11.34 -2.23 22.18
N VAL A 21 -12.23 -1.27 22.02
CA VAL A 21 -12.74 -0.86 20.69
C VAL A 21 -11.71 -0.08 19.89
N LEU A 22 -10.87 0.72 20.56
CA LEU A 22 -9.84 1.53 19.89
C LEU A 22 -8.58 0.73 19.50
N ARG A 23 -8.24 -0.33 20.25
CA ARG A 23 -7.06 -1.16 19.98
C ARG A 23 -6.98 -1.74 18.56
N PRO A 24 -8.03 -2.35 18.01
CA PRO A 24 -7.96 -2.89 16.65
C PRO A 24 -7.83 -1.81 15.58
N PHE A 25 -8.36 -0.61 15.85
CA PHE A 25 -8.23 0.53 14.93
C PHE A 25 -6.82 1.11 14.92
N LEU A 26 -6.21 1.23 16.08
CA LEU A 26 -4.81 1.67 16.23
C LEU A 26 -3.83 0.64 15.66
N ALA A 27 -4.12 -0.65 15.80
CA ALA A 27 -3.31 -1.71 15.21
C ALA A 27 -3.33 -1.70 13.69
N ARG A 28 -4.48 -1.42 13.07
CA ARG A 28 -4.60 -1.32 11.61
C ARG A 28 -3.80 -0.15 11.04
N SER A 29 -3.87 1.01 11.65
CA SER A 29 -3.10 2.18 11.19
C SER A 29 -1.58 1.97 11.31
N LYS A 30 -1.13 1.24 12.32
CA LYS A 30 0.28 0.85 12.45
C LYS A 30 0.73 -0.11 11.36
N ILE A 31 -0.10 -1.10 11.02
CA ILE A 31 0.18 -2.05 9.94
C ILE A 31 0.29 -1.32 8.60
N ASP A 32 -0.64 -0.43 8.31
CA ASP A 32 -0.63 0.36 7.08
C ASP A 32 0.63 1.24 7.00
N GLU A 33 1.04 1.85 8.10
CA GLU A 33 2.28 2.63 8.19
C GLU A 33 3.52 1.75 7.99
N GLU A 34 3.59 0.58 8.61
CA GLU A 34 4.72 -0.35 8.45
C GLU A 34 4.84 -0.85 7.01
N VAL A 35 3.73 -1.19 6.35
CA VAL A 35 3.72 -1.60 4.94
C VAL A 35 4.18 -0.46 4.05
N HIS A 36 3.72 0.76 4.30
CA HIS A 36 4.15 1.94 3.57
C HIS A 36 5.66 2.21 3.73
N GLN A 37 6.20 2.11 4.95
CA GLN A 37 7.63 2.28 5.22
C GLN A 37 8.49 1.22 4.51
N ARG A 38 8.04 -0.04 4.48
CA ARG A 38 8.71 -1.10 3.71
C ARG A 38 8.70 -0.81 2.21
N ALA A 39 7.56 -0.32 1.68
CA ALA A 39 7.46 0.07 0.29
C ALA A 39 8.41 1.22 -0.07
N LEU A 40 8.49 2.24 0.78
CA LEU A 40 9.46 3.33 0.61
C LEU A 40 10.90 2.83 0.65
N GLN A 41 11.23 1.97 1.61
CA GLN A 41 12.56 1.37 1.71
C GLN A 41 12.90 0.57 0.45
N ALA A 42 11.98 -0.26 -0.05
CA ALA A 42 12.17 -1.02 -1.28
C ALA A 42 12.35 -0.10 -2.49
N PHE A 43 11.56 0.96 -2.60
CA PHE A 43 11.62 1.93 -3.67
C PHE A 43 13.00 2.59 -3.78
N PHE A 44 13.56 3.01 -2.66
CA PHE A 44 14.88 3.64 -2.63
C PHE A 44 16.04 2.64 -2.70
N SER A 45 15.95 1.51 -2.01
CA SER A 45 17.02 0.49 -2.00
C SER A 45 17.19 -0.22 -3.33
N ARG A 46 16.15 -0.22 -4.18
CA ARG A 46 16.17 -0.80 -5.53
C ARG A 46 16.41 0.24 -6.63
N ASP A 47 16.78 1.46 -6.27
CA ASP A 47 17.07 2.55 -7.19
C ASP A 47 15.93 2.89 -8.17
N LEU A 48 14.67 2.63 -7.78
CA LEU A 48 13.51 2.95 -8.62
C LEU A 48 13.35 4.45 -8.85
N HIS A 49 13.92 5.26 -7.98
CA HIS A 49 13.99 6.72 -8.10
C HIS A 49 15.11 7.20 -9.05
N ALA A 50 16.01 6.31 -9.47
CA ALA A 50 17.19 6.67 -10.25
C ALA A 50 16.97 6.61 -11.77
N THR A 51 15.73 6.38 -12.24
CA THR A 51 15.43 6.40 -13.66
C THR A 51 15.57 7.82 -14.23
N LYS A 52 15.99 7.91 -15.50
CA LYS A 52 16.29 9.18 -16.20
C LYS A 52 15.14 10.18 -16.11
N ASP A 53 13.90 9.72 -16.33
CA ASP A 53 12.72 10.58 -16.37
C ASP A 53 11.92 10.56 -15.07
N ARG A 54 12.46 9.94 -14.00
CA ARG A 54 11.77 9.80 -12.73
C ARG A 54 10.41 9.09 -12.85
N THR A 55 10.38 8.02 -13.65
CA THR A 55 9.18 7.26 -13.99
C THR A 55 9.17 5.85 -13.39
N GLY A 56 9.89 5.65 -12.30
CA GLY A 56 9.86 4.41 -11.55
C GLY A 56 8.51 4.21 -10.86
N ILE A 57 8.04 2.97 -10.83
CA ILE A 57 6.83 2.57 -10.10
C ILE A 57 7.09 1.27 -9.36
N LEU A 58 6.64 1.21 -8.11
CA LEU A 58 6.66 0.02 -7.28
C LEU A 58 5.23 -0.46 -7.06
N VAL A 59 4.98 -1.74 -7.32
CA VAL A 59 3.77 -2.45 -6.90
C VAL A 59 4.20 -3.49 -5.88
N MET A 60 3.77 -3.35 -4.64
CA MET A 60 4.10 -4.24 -3.54
C MET A 60 2.85 -4.89 -2.97
N ALA A 61 2.93 -6.18 -2.67
CA ALA A 61 1.92 -6.93 -1.95
C ALA A 61 2.51 -7.53 -0.69
N SER A 62 1.86 -7.31 0.45
CA SER A 62 2.16 -7.97 1.70
C SER A 62 1.12 -9.03 1.98
N LEU A 63 1.57 -10.31 1.95
CA LEU A 63 0.70 -11.46 2.14
C LEU A 63 0.26 -11.61 3.60
N LEU A 64 1.17 -11.36 4.51
CA LEU A 64 0.91 -11.52 5.94
C LEU A 64 -0.14 -10.54 6.44
N GLU A 65 -0.02 -9.29 6.03
CA GLU A 65 -0.93 -8.21 6.43
C GLU A 65 -2.15 -8.07 5.52
N HIS A 66 -2.20 -8.79 4.39
CA HIS A 66 -3.20 -8.65 3.33
C HIS A 66 -3.33 -7.19 2.87
N ARG A 67 -2.19 -6.56 2.61
CA ARG A 67 -2.06 -5.17 2.16
C ARG A 67 -1.32 -5.08 0.84
N ALA A 68 -1.59 -4.03 0.13
CA ALA A 68 -0.87 -3.68 -1.08
C ALA A 68 -0.47 -2.21 -1.05
N GLU A 69 0.60 -1.87 -1.74
CA GLU A 69 1.10 -0.50 -1.86
C GLU A 69 1.54 -0.24 -3.30
N ILE A 70 1.26 0.94 -3.81
CA ILE A 70 1.73 1.42 -5.10
C ILE A 70 2.44 2.74 -4.87
N LEU A 71 3.71 2.79 -5.21
CA LEU A 71 4.52 4.02 -5.15
C LEU A 71 4.96 4.40 -6.55
N ALA A 72 4.66 5.61 -6.96
CA ALA A 72 5.09 6.18 -8.23
C ALA A 72 6.07 7.33 -7.98
N ASP A 73 7.10 7.43 -8.80
CA ASP A 73 8.09 8.51 -8.70
C ASP A 73 7.49 9.86 -9.12
N THR A 74 8.22 10.92 -8.81
CA THR A 74 7.81 12.31 -9.00
C THR A 74 7.43 12.66 -10.43
N GLY A 75 8.13 12.09 -11.44
CA GLY A 75 7.80 12.29 -12.84
C GLY A 75 6.41 11.76 -13.21
N ILE A 76 6.00 10.64 -12.62
CA ILE A 76 4.67 10.06 -12.81
C ILE A 76 3.63 10.88 -12.04
N ASN A 77 3.89 11.15 -10.76
CA ASN A 77 2.95 11.86 -9.89
C ASN A 77 2.66 13.30 -10.33
N ALA A 78 3.53 13.89 -11.14
CA ALA A 78 3.30 15.21 -11.74
C ALA A 78 2.18 15.22 -12.79
N LYS A 79 1.89 14.07 -13.41
CA LYS A 79 0.90 13.94 -14.49
C LYS A 79 -0.32 13.11 -14.12
N VAL A 80 -0.13 12.09 -13.27
CA VAL A 80 -1.18 11.14 -12.91
C VAL A 80 -1.78 11.49 -11.54
N PRO A 81 -3.09 11.69 -11.44
CA PRO A 81 -3.75 11.98 -10.17
C PRO A 81 -3.63 10.83 -9.18
N LEU A 82 -3.55 11.15 -7.89
CA LEU A 82 -3.44 10.16 -6.81
C LEU A 82 -4.65 9.20 -6.75
N ASP A 83 -5.83 9.66 -7.11
CA ASP A 83 -7.06 8.86 -7.13
C ASP A 83 -6.97 7.67 -8.08
N THR A 84 -6.18 7.79 -9.16
CA THR A 84 -5.94 6.71 -10.12
C THR A 84 -5.26 5.52 -9.44
N TRP A 85 -4.23 5.78 -8.64
CA TRP A 85 -3.51 4.75 -7.89
C TRP A 85 -4.37 4.12 -6.81
N GLN A 86 -5.22 4.90 -6.17
CA GLN A 86 -6.14 4.42 -5.14
C GLN A 86 -7.16 3.42 -5.70
N GLY A 87 -7.65 3.63 -6.91
CA GLY A 87 -8.54 2.69 -7.61
C GLY A 87 -7.86 1.34 -7.84
N ILE A 88 -6.67 1.35 -8.45
CA ILE A 88 -5.86 0.15 -8.72
C ILE A 88 -5.53 -0.59 -7.41
N LEU A 89 -5.15 0.16 -6.38
CA LEU A 89 -4.80 -0.39 -5.07
C LEU A 89 -5.98 -1.08 -4.38
N ASN A 90 -7.18 -0.52 -4.49
CA ASN A 90 -8.39 -1.11 -3.93
C ASN A 90 -8.73 -2.44 -4.61
N ASP A 91 -8.65 -2.50 -5.94
CA ASP A 91 -8.91 -3.71 -6.71
C ASP A 91 -7.88 -4.81 -6.41
N MET A 92 -6.61 -4.45 -6.36
CA MET A 92 -5.54 -5.37 -5.97
C MET A 92 -5.74 -5.90 -4.55
N THR A 93 -6.01 -5.03 -3.58
CA THR A 93 -6.24 -5.42 -2.19
C THR A 93 -7.46 -6.31 -2.03
N GLY A 94 -8.53 -6.06 -2.79
CA GLY A 94 -9.72 -6.89 -2.82
C GLY A 94 -9.41 -8.32 -3.27
N LYS A 95 -8.61 -8.48 -4.31
CA LYS A 95 -8.17 -9.79 -4.83
C LYS A 95 -7.25 -10.52 -3.86
N ILE A 96 -6.30 -9.82 -3.22
CA ILE A 96 -5.44 -10.41 -2.19
C ILE A 96 -6.28 -10.95 -1.03
N LYS A 97 -7.26 -10.21 -0.56
CA LYS A 97 -8.16 -10.63 0.53
C LYS A 97 -9.01 -11.84 0.16
N SER A 98 -9.39 -11.98 -1.11
CA SER A 98 -10.11 -13.17 -1.60
C SER A 98 -9.21 -14.38 -1.85
N GLY A 99 -7.90 -14.26 -1.67
CA GLY A 99 -6.93 -15.34 -1.83
C GLY A 99 -6.32 -15.43 -3.24
N ASP A 100 -6.65 -14.51 -4.13
CA ASP A 100 -6.15 -14.51 -5.51
C ASP A 100 -5.04 -13.45 -5.69
N LEU A 101 -3.91 -13.71 -5.06
CA LEU A 101 -2.74 -12.84 -5.11
C LEU A 101 -2.23 -12.63 -6.53
N THR A 102 -2.12 -13.71 -7.30
CA THR A 102 -1.55 -13.68 -8.65
C THR A 102 -2.36 -12.76 -9.55
N GLU A 103 -3.67 -12.93 -9.55
CA GLU A 103 -4.58 -12.09 -10.34
C GLU A 103 -4.57 -10.64 -9.83
N GLY A 104 -4.45 -10.44 -8.52
CA GLY A 104 -4.31 -9.11 -7.92
C GLY A 104 -3.09 -8.36 -8.44
N ILE A 105 -1.92 -8.99 -8.42
CA ILE A 105 -0.67 -8.40 -8.92
C ILE A 105 -0.73 -8.18 -10.43
N CYS A 106 -1.16 -9.20 -11.20
CA CYS A 106 -1.23 -9.09 -12.65
C CYS A 106 -2.17 -7.98 -13.11
N THR A 107 -3.32 -7.84 -12.46
CA THR A 107 -4.26 -6.76 -12.73
C THR A 107 -3.65 -5.39 -12.43
N ALA A 108 -3.04 -5.23 -11.25
CA ALA A 108 -2.41 -3.97 -10.87
C ALA A 108 -1.30 -3.57 -11.85
N VAL A 109 -0.43 -4.52 -12.25
CA VAL A 109 0.65 -4.25 -13.21
C VAL A 109 0.07 -3.85 -14.58
N ARG A 110 -0.98 -4.53 -15.04
CA ARG A 110 -1.63 -4.19 -16.31
C ARG A 110 -2.25 -2.79 -16.27
N GLU A 111 -3.01 -2.48 -15.24
CA GLU A 111 -3.66 -1.16 -15.09
C GLU A 111 -2.63 -0.03 -14.92
N CYS A 112 -1.55 -0.24 -14.16
CA CYS A 112 -0.43 0.68 -14.12
C CYS A 112 0.19 0.88 -15.51
N GLY A 113 0.37 -0.20 -16.27
CA GLY A 113 0.88 -0.13 -17.65
C GLY A 113 -0.02 0.68 -18.58
N GLU A 114 -1.34 0.54 -18.47
CA GLU A 114 -2.31 1.31 -19.26
C GLU A 114 -2.25 2.82 -18.93
N VAL A 115 -2.15 3.16 -17.65
CA VAL A 115 -1.97 4.55 -17.20
C VAL A 115 -0.67 5.13 -17.74
N LEU A 116 0.44 4.39 -17.62
CA LEU A 116 1.73 4.85 -18.10
C LEU A 116 1.77 4.98 -19.63
N ALA A 117 1.18 4.06 -20.37
CA ALA A 117 1.14 4.11 -21.83
C ALA A 117 0.42 5.35 -22.36
N LYS A 118 -0.57 5.85 -21.63
CA LYS A 118 -1.32 7.06 -21.99
C LYS A 118 -0.50 8.34 -21.82
N ASP A 119 0.17 8.48 -20.69
CA ASP A 119 0.84 9.72 -20.29
C ASP A 119 2.35 9.71 -20.55
N PHE A 120 2.92 8.52 -20.71
CA PHE A 120 4.35 8.26 -20.92
C PHE A 120 4.57 7.24 -22.06
N PRO A 121 4.23 7.58 -23.30
CA PRO A 121 4.45 6.67 -24.42
C PRO A 121 5.93 6.33 -24.54
N GLY A 122 6.25 5.05 -24.59
CA GLY A 122 7.63 4.57 -24.74
C GLY A 122 8.22 5.02 -26.08
N THR A 123 9.47 5.48 -26.05
CA THR A 123 10.26 5.74 -27.24
C THR A 123 11.06 4.50 -27.63
N HIS A 124 11.41 4.35 -28.91
CA HIS A 124 12.20 3.21 -29.43
C HIS A 124 13.57 3.05 -28.73
N ASP A 125 14.10 4.12 -28.18
CA ASP A 125 15.41 4.20 -27.52
C ASP A 125 15.32 4.16 -25.99
N ASN A 126 14.20 3.68 -25.43
CA ASN A 126 14.03 3.59 -23.98
C ASN A 126 14.80 2.36 -23.43
N PRO A 127 15.96 2.53 -22.78
CA PRO A 127 16.69 1.41 -22.21
C PRO A 127 15.93 0.79 -21.05
N ASN A 128 16.08 -0.51 -20.86
CA ASN A 128 15.57 -1.18 -19.67
C ASN A 128 16.47 -0.86 -18.46
N GLU A 129 16.10 0.17 -17.72
CA GLU A 129 16.87 0.69 -16.60
C GLU A 129 16.72 -0.14 -15.32
N ILE A 130 15.63 -0.92 -15.22
CA ILE A 130 15.27 -1.69 -14.03
C ILE A 130 15.26 -3.19 -14.34
N SER A 131 15.69 -4.00 -13.37
CA SER A 131 15.69 -5.46 -13.50
C SER A 131 14.27 -6.03 -13.65
N ASN A 132 14.07 -6.97 -14.58
CA ASN A 132 12.80 -7.65 -14.82
C ASN A 132 12.46 -8.76 -13.80
N LYS A 133 13.16 -8.82 -12.68
CA LYS A 133 12.96 -9.86 -11.67
C LYS A 133 11.87 -9.47 -10.67
N ILE A 134 10.97 -10.41 -10.39
CA ILE A 134 10.09 -10.34 -9.23
C ILE A 134 10.95 -10.54 -7.97
N ILE A 135 10.77 -9.67 -6.99
CA ILE A 135 11.50 -9.73 -5.73
C ILE A 135 10.56 -10.23 -4.66
N ILE A 136 10.98 -11.28 -3.98
CA ILE A 136 10.27 -11.86 -2.83
C ILE A 136 11.17 -11.61 -1.62
N GLU A 137 10.63 -10.96 -0.62
CA GLU A 137 11.29 -10.71 0.67
C GLU A 137 10.53 -11.47 1.76
N ASP A 138 11.28 -12.19 2.61
CA ASP A 138 10.76 -12.96 3.75
C ASP A 138 10.54 -12.07 4.99
#